data_8e340520730de6c940297176f6f5455d
#
_entry.id   8e340520730de6c940297176f6f5455d
#
_cell.length_a   1.000
_cell.length_b   1.000
_cell.length_c   1.000
_cell.angle_alpha   90.00
_cell.angle_beta   90.00
_cell.angle_gamma   90.00
#
_symmetry.space_group_name_H-M   'P 1'
#
loop_
_entity.id
_entity.type
_entity.pdbx_description
1 polymer ?
#
loop_
_entity_poly.entity_id
_entity_poly.type
_entity_poly.pdbx_seq_one_letter_code
_entity_poly.pdbx_strand_id
1 'polypeptide(L)'
;MTELIQESTLAEYEAFVQSHPKGHFAQSSLWAKQKPAWKWRAIVSRGADGRIRGSIAFLIRTMPYIHKTMLYACRGPVCDLDDRETFGELVAAARELAKEY
;
A
#
# COMPACT_ATOMS: atom_id res chain seq x y z
N MET A 1 3.37 -1.28 13.78
CA MET A 1 4.67 -1.22 13.09
C MET A 1 4.48 -1.37 11.58
N THR A 2 5.05 -0.47 10.81
CA THR A 2 4.88 -0.48 9.36
C THR A 2 6.06 -1.13 8.66
N GLU A 3 5.80 -1.69 7.47
CA GLU A 3 6.79 -2.39 6.68
C GLU A 3 6.45 -2.23 5.19
N LEU A 4 7.47 -1.97 4.38
CA LEU A 4 7.33 -1.95 2.94
C LEU A 4 7.32 -3.39 2.42
N ILE A 5 6.32 -3.74 1.59
CA ILE A 5 6.21 -5.08 1.05
C ILE A 5 7.33 -5.34 0.04
N GLN A 6 7.94 -6.50 0.16
CA GLN A 6 8.99 -6.99 -0.73
C GLN A 6 8.54 -8.31 -1.36
N GLU A 7 9.36 -8.82 -2.28
CA GLU A 7 9.03 -10.06 -2.98
C GLU A 7 8.76 -11.23 -2.00
N SER A 8 9.54 -11.31 -0.92
CA SER A 8 9.39 -12.37 0.09
C SER A 8 8.10 -12.27 0.90
N THR A 9 7.47 -11.10 0.96
CA THR A 9 6.24 -10.86 1.74
C THR A 9 5.02 -10.63 0.86
N LEU A 10 5.19 -10.71 -0.45
CA LEU A 10 4.11 -10.40 -1.40
C LEU A 10 2.92 -11.36 -1.26
N ALA A 11 3.17 -12.65 -1.07
CA ALA A 11 2.10 -13.63 -0.95
C ALA A 11 1.24 -13.37 0.29
N GLU A 12 1.85 -13.00 1.39
CA GLU A 12 1.12 -12.65 2.62
C GLU A 12 0.27 -11.40 2.40
N TYR A 13 0.81 -10.40 1.72
CA TYR A 13 0.08 -9.17 1.39
C TYR A 13 -1.15 -9.48 0.53
N GLU A 14 -0.98 -10.28 -0.53
CA GLU A 14 -2.08 -10.63 -1.42
C GLU A 14 -3.19 -11.37 -0.67
N ALA A 15 -2.82 -12.31 0.20
CA ALA A 15 -3.79 -13.04 1.01
C ALA A 15 -4.58 -12.09 1.92
N PHE A 16 -3.92 -11.11 2.52
CA PHE A 16 -4.56 -10.13 3.38
C PHE A 16 -5.58 -9.29 2.58
N VAL A 17 -5.19 -8.77 1.43
CA VAL A 17 -6.07 -7.93 0.61
C VAL A 17 -7.29 -8.72 0.15
N GLN A 18 -7.10 -9.98 -0.26
CA GLN A 18 -8.20 -10.81 -0.73
C GLN A 18 -9.19 -11.17 0.38
N SER A 19 -8.71 -11.33 1.61
CA SER A 19 -9.54 -11.78 2.74
C SER A 19 -10.20 -10.65 3.51
N HIS A 20 -9.70 -9.42 3.38
CA HIS A 20 -10.22 -8.29 4.16
C HIS A 20 -11.52 -7.76 3.54
N PRO A 21 -12.55 -7.43 4.37
CA PRO A 21 -13.82 -6.88 3.86
C PRO A 21 -13.67 -5.59 3.05
N LYS A 22 -12.62 -4.81 3.33
CA LYS A 22 -12.31 -3.57 2.61
C LYS A 22 -11.31 -3.79 1.48
N GLY A 23 -10.87 -5.02 1.26
CA GLY A 23 -9.92 -5.35 0.20
C GLY A 23 -10.51 -5.12 -1.19
N HIS A 24 -9.67 -4.71 -2.12
CA HIS A 24 -10.08 -4.47 -3.49
C HIS A 24 -8.97 -4.85 -4.45
N PHE A 25 -9.33 -5.34 -5.63
CA PHE A 25 -8.37 -5.73 -6.67
C PHE A 25 -7.37 -4.60 -6.98
N ALA A 26 -7.82 -3.33 -6.94
CA ALA A 26 -6.96 -2.18 -7.20
C ALA A 26 -5.84 -2.00 -6.16
N GLN A 27 -5.89 -2.71 -5.02
CA GLN A 27 -4.80 -2.73 -4.04
C GLN A 27 -3.90 -3.95 -4.22
N SER A 28 -4.21 -4.84 -5.15
CA SER A 28 -3.41 -6.02 -5.45
C SER A 28 -2.26 -5.69 -6.39
N SER A 29 -1.14 -6.41 -6.26
CA SER A 29 -0.04 -6.31 -7.21
C SER A 29 -0.45 -6.71 -8.62
N LEU A 30 -1.51 -7.50 -8.78
CA LEU A 30 -2.04 -7.88 -10.09
C LEU A 30 -2.58 -6.68 -10.85
N TRP A 31 -3.15 -5.71 -10.14
CA TRP A 31 -3.58 -4.45 -10.75
C TRP A 31 -2.40 -3.69 -11.34
N ALA A 32 -1.29 -3.67 -10.62
CA ALA A 32 -0.07 -2.97 -11.06
C ALA A 32 0.48 -3.54 -12.37
N LYS A 33 0.31 -4.84 -12.61
CA LYS A 33 0.76 -5.49 -13.84
C LYS A 33 0.02 -4.98 -15.08
N GLN A 34 -1.18 -4.43 -14.90
CA GLN A 34 -1.96 -3.81 -15.98
C GLN A 34 -1.57 -2.35 -16.23
N LYS A 35 -0.67 -1.81 -15.40
CA LYS A 35 -0.22 -0.42 -15.46
C LYS A 35 1.31 -0.36 -15.51
N PRO A 36 1.95 -0.87 -16.58
CA PRO A 36 3.41 -1.01 -16.61
C PRO A 36 4.18 0.31 -16.56
N ALA A 37 3.52 1.44 -16.90
CA ALA A 37 4.14 2.76 -16.80
C ALA A 37 4.26 3.26 -15.36
N TRP A 38 3.67 2.56 -14.40
CA TRP A 38 3.66 2.93 -12.99
C TRP A 38 4.49 1.94 -12.18
N LYS A 39 5.20 2.44 -11.17
CA LYS A 39 5.82 1.59 -10.17
C LYS A 39 4.80 1.25 -9.09
N TRP A 40 4.93 0.08 -8.49
CA TRP A 40 4.04 -0.37 -7.43
C TRP A 40 4.81 -0.52 -6.12
N ARG A 41 4.25 0.02 -5.04
CA ARG A 41 4.78 -0.14 -3.69
C ARG A 41 3.63 -0.30 -2.73
N ALA A 42 3.78 -1.18 -1.74
CA ALA A 42 2.78 -1.38 -0.72
C ALA A 42 3.41 -1.32 0.67
N ILE A 43 2.65 -0.79 1.60
CA ILE A 43 3.03 -0.66 3.00
C ILE A 43 2.00 -1.41 3.82
N VAL A 44 2.44 -2.17 4.83
CA VAL A 44 1.55 -2.85 5.76
C VAL A 44 1.84 -2.36 7.18
N SER A 45 0.81 -2.42 8.04
CA SER A 45 0.96 -2.23 9.47
C SER A 45 0.71 -3.57 10.15
N ARG A 46 1.66 -3.99 10.98
CA ARG A 46 1.56 -5.27 11.72
C ARG A 46 1.25 -4.99 13.18
N GLY A 47 0.41 -5.86 13.76
CA GLY A 47 0.14 -5.83 15.19
C GLY A 47 1.24 -6.53 16.00
N ALA A 48 1.06 -6.57 17.32
CA ALA A 48 1.99 -7.21 18.25
C ALA A 48 2.17 -8.71 17.96
N ASP A 49 1.18 -9.35 17.36
CA ASP A 49 1.22 -10.77 16.99
C ASP A 49 1.93 -11.01 15.63
N GLY A 50 2.41 -9.96 14.98
CA GLY A 50 3.07 -10.05 13.68
C GLY A 50 2.14 -10.14 12.49
N ARG A 51 0.83 -10.17 12.70
CA ARG A 51 -0.15 -10.23 11.61
C ARG A 51 -0.40 -8.85 11.01
N ILE A 52 -0.69 -8.83 9.71
CA ILE A 52 -1.05 -7.59 9.02
C ILE A 52 -2.41 -7.12 9.50
N ARG A 53 -2.49 -5.87 9.98
CA ARG A 53 -3.74 -5.25 10.44
C ARG A 53 -4.31 -4.29 9.40
N GLY A 54 -3.46 -3.74 8.54
CA GLY A 54 -3.88 -2.85 7.49
C GLY A 54 -2.79 -2.67 6.46
N SER A 55 -3.17 -2.18 5.28
CA SER A 55 -2.24 -1.96 4.20
C SER A 55 -2.66 -0.78 3.33
N ILE A 56 -1.71 -0.24 2.58
CA ILE A 56 -1.98 0.73 1.53
C ILE A 56 -0.99 0.49 0.40
N ALA A 57 -1.48 0.40 -0.83
CA ALA A 57 -0.65 0.21 -2.01
C ALA A 57 -0.76 1.42 -2.93
N PHE A 58 0.36 1.78 -3.54
CA PHE A 58 0.45 2.94 -4.42
C PHE A 58 0.94 2.54 -5.80
N LEU A 59 0.36 3.17 -6.81
CA LEU A 59 0.94 3.27 -8.14
C LEU A 59 1.69 4.61 -8.20
N ILE A 60 2.94 4.58 -8.62
CA ILE A 60 3.83 5.74 -8.59
C ILE A 60 4.27 6.08 -10.00
N ARG A 61 4.08 7.32 -10.40
CA ARG A 61 4.48 7.81 -11.71
C ARG A 61 5.08 9.19 -11.61
N THR A 62 6.24 9.38 -12.28
CA THR A 62 6.88 10.70 -12.39
C THR A 62 6.29 11.43 -13.59
N MET A 63 5.82 12.64 -13.37
CA MET A 63 5.28 13.50 -14.44
C MET A 63 6.44 14.05 -15.27
N PRO A 64 6.48 13.80 -16.60
CA PRO A 64 7.66 14.11 -17.42
C PRO A 64 7.92 15.61 -17.59
N TYR A 65 6.91 16.45 -17.53
CA TYR A 65 7.08 17.88 -17.83
C TYR A 65 7.31 18.74 -16.59
N ILE A 66 6.91 18.31 -15.42
CA ILE A 66 6.99 19.10 -14.19
C ILE A 66 7.90 18.50 -13.14
N HIS A 67 8.54 17.36 -13.43
CA HIS A 67 9.46 16.64 -12.54
C HIS A 67 8.87 16.35 -11.16
N LYS A 68 7.55 16.17 -11.10
CA LYS A 68 6.86 15.79 -9.87
C LYS A 68 6.37 14.35 -9.95
N THR A 69 6.36 13.67 -8.82
CA THR A 69 5.91 12.29 -8.73
C THR A 69 4.53 12.22 -8.09
N MET A 70 3.65 11.41 -8.67
CA MET A 70 2.31 11.17 -8.14
C MET A 70 2.24 9.78 -7.53
N LEU A 71 1.75 9.69 -6.30
CA LEU A 71 1.45 8.43 -5.62
C LEU A 71 -0.08 8.28 -5.57
N TYR A 72 -0.58 7.22 -6.19
CA TYR A 72 -2.02 6.99 -6.30
C TYR A 72 -2.41 5.70 -5.58
N ALA A 73 -3.25 5.82 -4.55
CA ALA A 73 -3.76 4.67 -3.79
C ALA A 73 -5.23 4.44 -4.16
N CYS A 74 -5.46 3.64 -5.20
CA CYS A 74 -6.79 3.33 -5.68
C CYS A 74 -7.49 2.36 -4.72
N ARG A 75 -8.65 2.77 -4.15
CA ARG A 75 -9.43 1.95 -3.22
C ARG A 75 -8.70 1.57 -1.94
N GLY A 76 -7.68 2.30 -1.56
CA GLY A 76 -6.98 2.11 -0.29
C GLY A 76 -7.21 3.26 0.66
N PRO A 77 -6.77 3.15 1.92
CA PRO A 77 -6.13 1.97 2.51
C PRO A 77 -7.07 0.81 2.81
N VAL A 78 -6.51 -0.38 3.04
CA VAL A 78 -7.26 -1.58 3.43
C VAL A 78 -7.03 -1.79 4.93
N CYS A 79 -7.97 -1.33 5.74
CA CYS A 79 -7.95 -1.49 7.21
C CYS A 79 -9.35 -1.24 7.76
N ASP A 80 -9.56 -1.62 9.01
CA ASP A 80 -10.80 -1.30 9.69
C ASP A 80 -10.89 0.21 9.96
N LEU A 81 -12.03 0.82 9.65
CA LEU A 81 -12.18 2.28 9.73
C LEU A 81 -12.08 2.82 11.17
N ASP A 82 -12.42 2.01 12.16
CA ASP A 82 -12.31 2.37 13.57
C ASP A 82 -10.94 2.05 14.18
N ASP A 83 -10.03 1.42 13.41
CA ASP A 83 -8.66 1.19 13.84
C ASP A 83 -7.80 2.41 13.49
N ARG A 84 -7.94 3.45 14.30
CA ARG A 84 -7.27 4.73 14.06
C ARG A 84 -5.75 4.64 14.17
N GLU A 85 -5.25 3.75 15.02
CA GLU A 85 -3.82 3.54 15.17
C GLU A 85 -3.20 3.01 13.88
N THR A 86 -3.78 1.98 13.32
CA THR A 86 -3.32 1.40 12.05
C THR A 86 -3.42 2.41 10.92
N PHE A 87 -4.54 3.12 10.83
CA PHE A 87 -4.72 4.14 9.80
C PHE A 87 -3.66 5.24 9.91
N GLY A 88 -3.39 5.73 11.13
CA GLY A 88 -2.38 6.75 11.37
C GLY A 88 -0.97 6.29 11.02
N GLU A 89 -0.63 5.04 11.34
CA GLU A 89 0.65 4.46 10.98
C GLU A 89 0.82 4.36 9.46
N LEU A 90 -0.23 3.95 8.75
CA LEU A 90 -0.19 3.85 7.29
C LEU A 90 -0.01 5.22 6.65
N VAL A 91 -0.69 6.25 7.14
CA VAL A 91 -0.56 7.62 6.64
C VAL A 91 0.86 8.15 6.87
N ALA A 92 1.42 7.93 8.06
CA ALA A 92 2.78 8.37 8.36
C ALA A 92 3.80 7.68 7.47
N ALA A 93 3.66 6.37 7.27
CA ALA A 93 4.54 5.61 6.40
C ALA A 93 4.40 6.04 4.93
N ALA A 94 3.20 6.37 4.49
CA ALA A 94 2.97 6.87 3.13
C ALA A 94 3.70 8.20 2.90
N ARG A 95 3.70 9.08 3.90
CA ARG A 95 4.43 10.35 3.80
C ARG A 95 5.94 10.13 3.69
N GLU A 96 6.47 9.16 4.43
CA GLU A 96 7.89 8.82 4.33
C GLU A 96 8.22 8.22 2.97
N LEU A 97 7.36 7.35 2.44
CA LEU A 97 7.54 6.79 1.11
C LEU A 97 7.54 7.89 0.05
N ALA A 98 6.64 8.87 0.18
CA ALA A 98 6.54 9.98 -0.78
C ALA A 98 7.83 10.80 -0.87
N LYS A 99 8.58 10.89 0.23
CA LYS A 99 9.85 11.62 0.24
C LYS A 99 10.93 10.96 -0.62
N GLU A 100 10.81 9.66 -0.88
CA GLU A 100 11.75 8.92 -1.72
C GLU A 100 11.49 9.13 -3.22
N TYR A 101 10.33 9.67 -3.56
CA TYR A 101 9.87 9.89 -4.91
C TYR A 101 9.40 11.32 -5.09
#